data_677b17895de325d5e4a50ce122ee034a
#
_entry.id   677b17895de325d5e4a50ce122ee034a
#
_cell.length_a   1.000
_cell.length_b   1.000
_cell.length_c   1.000
_cell.angle_alpha   90.00
_cell.angle_beta   90.00
_cell.angle_gamma   90.00
#
_symmetry.space_group_name_H-M   'P 1'
#
loop_
_entity.id
_entity.type
_entity.pdbx_description
1 polymer ?
#
loop_
_entity_poly.entity_id
_entity_poly.type
_entity_poly.pdbx_seq_one_letter_code
_entity_poly.pdbx_strand_id
1 'polypeptide(L)'
;MDSILIDGRAIGPNSPPYVVAEMSGNHNGDIARAFALLDAAKASGADAVKLQTYTADTITIDHDGPGFVIEGGLWGGRKLHDLYTEAHTPWNWHAPLFERARALGLSIFSSPFDASAVDLLESLGAPAYKIASFELVDLPLVRRVAATGKPVIMSTGMAHLGEIGEAVTAAREAGCRDLILLHCVSGYPSAPEDSNLRTIPHLAQAFGVQAGLSDHTLGVAVSVASVALGATFIEKHFTLKRADGGPDAAFSLEPDELKSLVEGTRTAWAALGRVSYDLAPSERGNLQFRRSLYVVADMAAGEVFTEANLRSIRPGYGMAPKHLPEILGRRATRAVTRGTPLSWALVVSE
;
A
#
# COMPACT_ATOMS: atom_id res chain seq x y z
N MET A 1 15.98 7.28 -2.09
CA MET A 1 15.15 7.60 -3.26
C MET A 1 14.30 8.81 -2.90
N ASP A 2 14.31 9.83 -3.75
CA ASP A 2 13.48 11.01 -3.54
C ASP A 2 12.00 10.67 -3.74
N SER A 3 11.11 11.47 -3.16
CA SER A 3 9.68 11.30 -3.37
C SER A 3 9.29 11.78 -4.77
N ILE A 4 8.41 11.03 -5.42
CA ILE A 4 7.79 11.39 -6.71
C ILE A 4 6.51 12.17 -6.41
N LEU A 5 6.19 13.18 -7.22
CA LEU A 5 4.97 13.97 -7.07
C LEU A 5 4.00 13.69 -8.21
N ILE A 6 2.75 13.38 -7.87
CA ILE A 6 1.62 13.38 -8.80
C ILE A 6 0.57 14.35 -8.25
N ASP A 7 0.24 15.41 -8.99
CA ASP A 7 -0.65 16.50 -8.57
C ASP A 7 -0.33 17.04 -7.15
N GLY A 8 0.97 17.17 -6.84
CA GLY A 8 1.43 17.67 -5.55
C GLY A 8 1.38 16.64 -4.39
N ARG A 9 0.86 15.45 -4.61
CA ARG A 9 0.85 14.34 -3.63
C ARG A 9 2.14 13.55 -3.73
N ALA A 10 2.89 13.50 -2.62
CA ALA A 10 4.16 12.77 -2.56
C ALA A 10 3.95 11.25 -2.48
N ILE A 11 4.76 10.53 -3.24
CA ILE A 11 4.85 9.07 -3.30
C ILE A 11 6.26 8.66 -2.88
N GLY A 12 6.37 7.89 -1.81
CA GLY A 12 7.64 7.46 -1.26
C GLY A 12 7.52 6.93 0.17
N PRO A 13 8.60 6.42 0.76
CA PRO A 13 8.55 5.73 2.06
C PRO A 13 8.13 6.64 3.23
N ASN A 14 8.30 7.95 3.08
CA ASN A 14 7.97 8.94 4.11
C ASN A 14 6.53 9.49 4.00
N SER A 15 5.72 8.93 3.10
CA SER A 15 4.31 9.29 2.89
C SER A 15 3.44 8.03 2.94
N PRO A 16 2.18 8.14 3.38
CA PRO A 16 1.24 7.03 3.26
C PRO A 16 1.18 6.55 1.80
N PRO A 17 0.92 5.26 1.54
CA PRO A 17 0.82 4.75 0.18
C PRO A 17 -0.18 5.51 -0.68
N TYR A 18 0.16 5.70 -1.96
CA TYR A 18 -0.71 6.30 -2.96
C TYR A 18 -1.67 5.24 -3.50
N VAL A 19 -2.96 5.41 -3.29
CA VAL A 19 -3.98 4.42 -3.66
C VAL A 19 -4.75 4.86 -4.89
N VAL A 20 -4.74 4.03 -5.93
CA VAL A 20 -5.39 4.25 -7.22
C VAL A 20 -6.55 3.29 -7.41
N ALA A 21 -7.72 3.84 -7.67
CA ALA A 21 -8.89 3.09 -8.12
C ALA A 21 -8.85 2.93 -9.64
N GLU A 22 -8.66 1.69 -10.12
CA GLU A 22 -8.70 1.36 -11.55
C GLU A 22 -10.16 1.23 -12.02
N MET A 23 -10.62 2.17 -12.83
CA MET A 23 -11.98 2.14 -13.40
C MET A 23 -12.11 1.07 -14.46
N SER A 24 -11.10 0.93 -15.34
CA SER A 24 -11.15 0.00 -16.48
C SER A 24 -12.49 0.05 -17.24
N GLY A 25 -13.05 -1.09 -17.65
CA GLY A 25 -14.35 -1.21 -18.30
C GLY A 25 -15.58 -1.18 -17.37
N ASN A 26 -15.39 -0.93 -16.06
CA ASN A 26 -16.49 -0.96 -15.06
C ASN A 26 -17.52 0.17 -15.20
N HIS A 27 -17.30 1.09 -16.11
CA HIS A 27 -18.32 2.09 -16.53
C HIS A 27 -19.46 1.46 -17.33
N ASN A 28 -19.31 0.21 -17.82
CA ASN A 28 -20.34 -0.57 -18.52
C ASN A 28 -20.99 0.21 -19.70
N GLY A 29 -20.22 1.02 -20.44
CA GLY A 29 -20.71 1.80 -21.58
C GLY A 29 -21.60 3.01 -21.21
N ASP A 30 -21.64 3.41 -19.94
CA ASP A 30 -22.43 4.54 -19.43
C ASP A 30 -21.54 5.62 -18.79
N ILE A 31 -21.52 6.81 -19.37
CA ILE A 31 -20.76 7.96 -18.85
C ILE A 31 -21.27 8.41 -17.47
N ALA A 32 -22.57 8.30 -17.20
CA ALA A 32 -23.11 8.65 -15.89
C ALA A 32 -22.59 7.71 -14.81
N ARG A 33 -22.43 6.42 -15.14
CA ARG A 33 -21.77 5.45 -14.27
C ARG A 33 -20.27 5.76 -14.08
N ALA A 34 -19.58 6.20 -15.14
CA ALA A 34 -18.17 6.63 -15.02
C ALA A 34 -18.03 7.84 -14.05
N PHE A 35 -18.93 8.82 -14.10
CA PHE A 35 -18.95 9.90 -13.11
C PHE A 35 -19.22 9.40 -11.69
N ALA A 36 -20.19 8.50 -11.52
CA ALA A 36 -20.49 7.91 -10.22
C ALA A 36 -19.29 7.13 -9.64
N LEU A 37 -18.49 6.48 -10.48
CA LEU A 37 -17.23 5.82 -10.08
C LEU A 37 -16.19 6.83 -9.59
N LEU A 38 -16.03 7.99 -10.24
CA LEU A 38 -15.16 9.06 -9.76
C LEU A 38 -15.61 9.57 -8.39
N ASP A 39 -16.91 9.84 -8.22
CA ASP A 39 -17.48 10.31 -6.96
C ASP A 39 -17.28 9.28 -5.83
N ALA A 40 -17.53 8.02 -6.10
CA ALA A 40 -17.38 6.94 -5.15
C ALA A 40 -15.89 6.69 -4.78
N ALA A 41 -14.97 6.75 -5.74
CA ALA A 41 -13.54 6.64 -5.48
C ALA A 41 -13.05 7.78 -4.57
N LYS A 42 -13.48 9.02 -4.83
CA LYS A 42 -13.20 10.18 -3.96
C LYS A 42 -13.75 9.99 -2.55
N ALA A 43 -15.01 9.57 -2.44
CA ALA A 43 -15.66 9.33 -1.14
C ALA A 43 -14.99 8.21 -0.35
N SER A 44 -14.42 7.20 -1.03
CA SER A 44 -13.65 6.12 -0.42
C SER A 44 -12.23 6.55 0.00
N GLY A 45 -11.79 7.77 -0.38
CA GLY A 45 -10.50 8.32 0.02
C GLY A 45 -9.33 7.91 -0.87
N ALA A 46 -9.57 7.38 -2.08
CA ALA A 46 -8.53 7.12 -3.07
C ALA A 46 -7.79 8.42 -3.44
N ASP A 47 -6.51 8.31 -3.76
CA ASP A 47 -5.68 9.44 -4.20
C ASP A 47 -5.91 9.75 -5.69
N ALA A 48 -6.21 8.72 -6.50
CA ALA A 48 -6.47 8.87 -7.93
C ALA A 48 -7.44 7.84 -8.47
N VAL A 49 -7.97 8.14 -9.67
CA VAL A 49 -8.61 7.16 -10.55
C VAL A 49 -7.76 6.98 -11.80
N LYS A 50 -7.64 5.74 -12.26
CA LYS A 50 -7.00 5.40 -13.52
C LYS A 50 -8.02 4.96 -14.57
N LEU A 51 -7.84 5.44 -15.80
CA LEU A 51 -8.57 5.03 -16.99
C LEU A 51 -7.68 4.15 -17.87
N GLN A 52 -8.27 3.61 -18.93
CA GLN A 52 -7.58 2.95 -20.03
C GLN A 52 -7.94 3.68 -21.32
N THR A 53 -6.93 4.11 -22.07
CA THR A 53 -7.13 4.91 -23.28
C THR A 53 -6.67 4.14 -24.51
N TYR A 54 -7.62 3.52 -25.18
CA TYR A 54 -7.45 2.78 -26.44
C TYR A 54 -8.76 2.77 -27.23
N THR A 55 -8.71 2.33 -28.45
CA THR A 55 -9.85 1.80 -29.20
C THR A 55 -9.58 0.34 -29.53
N ALA A 56 -10.60 -0.45 -29.89
CA ALA A 56 -10.38 -1.84 -30.26
C ALA A 56 -9.35 -1.95 -31.40
N ASP A 57 -9.37 -1.03 -32.36
CA ASP A 57 -8.45 -0.99 -33.52
C ASP A 57 -7.02 -0.53 -33.18
N THR A 58 -6.79 0.14 -32.06
CA THR A 58 -5.44 0.53 -31.63
C THR A 58 -4.73 -0.51 -30.78
N ILE A 59 -5.48 -1.49 -30.24
CA ILE A 59 -4.95 -2.56 -29.38
C ILE A 59 -4.97 -3.94 -30.05
N THR A 60 -5.87 -4.16 -31.03
CA THR A 60 -6.00 -5.41 -31.79
C THR A 60 -6.62 -5.13 -33.16
N ILE A 61 -6.99 -6.18 -33.86
CA ILE A 61 -7.74 -6.10 -35.13
C ILE A 61 -8.99 -6.96 -35.08
N ASP A 62 -10.00 -6.64 -35.88
CA ASP A 62 -11.20 -7.46 -36.04
C ASP A 62 -10.88 -8.72 -36.89
N HIS A 63 -10.53 -9.81 -36.20
CA HIS A 63 -10.12 -11.06 -36.83
C HIS A 63 -10.57 -12.27 -36.00
N ASP A 64 -10.92 -13.38 -36.69
CA ASP A 64 -11.43 -14.63 -36.06
C ASP A 64 -10.36 -15.73 -36.03
N GLY A 65 -9.16 -15.47 -36.50
CA GLY A 65 -8.10 -16.48 -36.58
C GLY A 65 -7.50 -16.84 -35.21
N PRO A 66 -6.60 -17.82 -35.17
CA PRO A 66 -5.93 -18.26 -33.97
C PRO A 66 -5.27 -17.09 -33.22
N GLY A 67 -5.44 -17.03 -31.88
CA GLY A 67 -4.92 -15.99 -31.03
C GLY A 67 -5.78 -14.73 -30.91
N PHE A 68 -6.84 -14.57 -31.72
CA PHE A 68 -7.79 -13.45 -31.63
C PHE A 68 -9.09 -13.82 -30.89
N VAL A 69 -9.26 -15.09 -30.56
CA VAL A 69 -10.34 -15.59 -29.67
C VAL A 69 -9.70 -16.07 -28.38
N ILE A 70 -10.21 -15.59 -27.25
CA ILE A 70 -9.65 -15.90 -25.92
C ILE A 70 -9.94 -17.35 -25.56
N GLU A 71 -8.91 -18.11 -25.20
CA GLU A 71 -9.03 -19.49 -24.75
C GLU A 71 -9.09 -19.54 -23.22
N GLY A 72 -10.27 -19.83 -22.65
CA GLY A 72 -10.44 -20.00 -21.20
C GLY A 72 -10.47 -18.71 -20.37
N GLY A 73 -10.50 -18.88 -19.05
CA GLY A 73 -10.58 -17.76 -18.12
C GLY A 73 -11.91 -17.02 -18.11
N LEU A 74 -11.95 -15.82 -17.51
CA LEU A 74 -13.16 -15.02 -17.31
C LEU A 74 -13.81 -14.60 -18.65
N TRP A 75 -13.01 -14.37 -19.69
CA TRP A 75 -13.43 -13.89 -21.00
C TRP A 75 -13.38 -14.97 -22.09
N GLY A 76 -13.25 -16.25 -21.71
CA GLY A 76 -13.14 -17.38 -22.63
C GLY A 76 -14.25 -17.42 -23.67
N GLY A 77 -13.88 -17.70 -24.94
CA GLY A 77 -14.79 -17.74 -26.09
C GLY A 77 -15.11 -16.38 -26.70
N ARG A 78 -14.65 -15.28 -26.13
CA ARG A 78 -14.83 -13.92 -26.70
C ARG A 78 -13.71 -13.58 -27.69
N LYS A 79 -14.09 -12.86 -28.75
CA LYS A 79 -13.12 -12.25 -29.64
C LYS A 79 -12.48 -11.04 -28.94
N LEU A 80 -11.17 -10.85 -29.06
CA LEU A 80 -10.43 -9.73 -28.46
C LEU A 80 -11.03 -8.39 -28.87
N HIS A 81 -11.31 -8.20 -30.17
CA HIS A 81 -11.85 -6.95 -30.68
C HIS A 81 -13.21 -6.60 -30.09
N ASP A 82 -14.11 -7.60 -29.91
CA ASP A 82 -15.44 -7.38 -29.32
C ASP A 82 -15.32 -7.03 -27.83
N LEU A 83 -14.43 -7.71 -27.11
CA LEU A 83 -14.16 -7.43 -25.69
C LEU A 83 -13.64 -6.00 -25.52
N TYR A 84 -12.67 -5.60 -26.32
CA TYR A 84 -12.09 -4.26 -26.22
C TYR A 84 -13.05 -3.17 -26.72
N THR A 85 -13.92 -3.48 -27.69
CA THR A 85 -15.01 -2.57 -28.10
C THR A 85 -16.00 -2.31 -26.95
N GLU A 86 -16.30 -3.33 -26.13
CA GLU A 86 -17.17 -3.18 -24.95
C GLU A 86 -16.46 -2.44 -23.80
N ALA A 87 -15.20 -2.78 -23.53
CA ALA A 87 -14.46 -2.35 -22.35
C ALA A 87 -13.83 -0.97 -22.47
N HIS A 88 -13.58 -0.45 -23.69
CA HIS A 88 -12.86 0.81 -23.88
C HIS A 88 -13.60 2.01 -23.29
N THR A 89 -12.86 2.98 -22.78
CA THR A 89 -13.42 4.29 -22.42
C THR A 89 -13.49 5.14 -23.71
N PRO A 90 -14.70 5.55 -24.17
CA PRO A 90 -14.83 6.39 -25.37
C PRO A 90 -13.98 7.65 -25.26
N TRP A 91 -13.28 8.03 -26.33
CA TRP A 91 -12.32 9.12 -26.28
C TRP A 91 -12.95 10.47 -25.96
N ASN A 92 -14.18 10.70 -26.41
CA ASN A 92 -14.94 11.91 -26.09
C ASN A 92 -15.38 12.01 -24.62
N TRP A 93 -15.22 10.93 -23.82
CA TRP A 93 -15.51 10.96 -22.38
C TRP A 93 -14.31 11.46 -21.56
N HIS A 94 -13.10 11.36 -22.07
CA HIS A 94 -11.90 11.71 -21.32
C HIS A 94 -11.91 13.14 -20.81
N ALA A 95 -12.24 14.14 -21.68
CA ALA A 95 -12.27 15.53 -21.28
C ALA A 95 -13.27 15.78 -20.10
N PRO A 96 -14.56 15.40 -20.19
CA PRO A 96 -15.48 15.57 -19.09
C PRO A 96 -15.13 14.78 -17.82
N LEU A 97 -14.51 13.59 -17.94
CA LEU A 97 -14.02 12.82 -16.79
C LEU A 97 -12.84 13.52 -16.09
N PHE A 98 -11.89 14.05 -16.86
CA PHE A 98 -10.78 14.84 -16.32
C PHE A 98 -11.28 16.12 -15.63
N GLU A 99 -12.25 16.82 -16.21
CA GLU A 99 -12.88 18.00 -15.58
C GLU A 99 -13.57 17.62 -14.25
N ARG A 100 -14.34 16.54 -14.24
CA ARG A 100 -15.02 16.07 -13.03
C ARG A 100 -14.02 15.70 -11.93
N ALA A 101 -12.98 14.95 -12.25
CA ALA A 101 -11.95 14.56 -11.30
C ALA A 101 -11.24 15.78 -10.69
N ARG A 102 -10.88 16.79 -11.51
CA ARG A 102 -10.31 18.05 -11.03
C ARG A 102 -11.26 18.80 -10.11
N ALA A 103 -12.55 18.87 -10.44
CA ALA A 103 -13.55 19.50 -9.59
C ALA A 103 -13.71 18.82 -8.23
N LEU A 104 -13.47 17.49 -8.17
CA LEU A 104 -13.46 16.72 -6.93
C LEU A 104 -12.13 16.83 -6.15
N GLY A 105 -11.07 17.43 -6.72
CA GLY A 105 -9.71 17.36 -6.18
C GLY A 105 -9.21 15.92 -6.11
N LEU A 106 -9.46 15.13 -7.15
CA LEU A 106 -9.03 13.75 -7.34
C LEU A 106 -8.10 13.71 -8.54
N SER A 107 -6.91 13.12 -8.38
CA SER A 107 -6.02 12.90 -9.51
C SER A 107 -6.64 11.92 -10.49
N ILE A 108 -6.43 12.17 -11.79
CA ILE A 108 -6.86 11.27 -12.86
C ILE A 108 -5.77 11.14 -13.91
N PHE A 109 -5.44 9.91 -14.27
CA PHE A 109 -4.51 9.59 -15.33
C PHE A 109 -4.95 8.30 -16.04
N SER A 110 -4.20 7.86 -17.02
CA SER A 110 -4.62 6.71 -17.82
C SER A 110 -3.43 5.83 -18.24
N SER A 111 -3.76 4.60 -18.64
CA SER A 111 -2.87 3.75 -19.43
C SER A 111 -3.13 4.04 -20.90
N PRO A 112 -2.18 4.63 -21.66
CA PRO A 112 -2.22 4.65 -23.12
C PRO A 112 -1.76 3.30 -23.66
N PHE A 113 -2.36 2.88 -24.79
CA PHE A 113 -1.98 1.65 -25.46
C PHE A 113 -1.33 1.90 -26.84
N ASP A 114 -1.28 3.16 -27.26
CA ASP A 114 -0.60 3.59 -28.48
C ASP A 114 -0.20 5.08 -28.42
N ALA A 115 0.50 5.57 -29.42
CA ALA A 115 0.98 6.96 -29.48
C ALA A 115 -0.17 7.98 -29.52
N SER A 116 -1.28 7.68 -30.20
CA SER A 116 -2.41 8.60 -30.32
C SER A 116 -3.13 8.79 -28.98
N ALA A 117 -3.17 7.74 -28.15
CA ALA A 117 -3.66 7.83 -26.77
C ALA A 117 -2.77 8.73 -25.91
N VAL A 118 -1.44 8.70 -26.08
CA VAL A 118 -0.53 9.63 -25.40
C VAL A 118 -0.81 11.07 -25.81
N ASP A 119 -1.03 11.33 -27.11
CA ASP A 119 -1.33 12.68 -27.63
C ASP A 119 -2.65 13.23 -27.05
N LEU A 120 -3.69 12.39 -26.97
CA LEU A 120 -4.95 12.76 -26.31
C LEU A 120 -4.71 13.12 -24.85
N LEU A 121 -4.02 12.27 -24.09
CA LEU A 121 -3.78 12.48 -22.66
C LEU A 121 -2.89 13.71 -22.39
N GLU A 122 -1.92 14.01 -23.27
CA GLU A 122 -1.17 15.26 -23.21
C GLU A 122 -2.07 16.48 -23.38
N SER A 123 -2.99 16.44 -24.35
CA SER A 123 -3.94 17.54 -24.59
C SER A 123 -4.86 17.81 -23.40
N LEU A 124 -5.11 16.80 -22.58
CA LEU A 124 -5.93 16.88 -21.36
C LEU A 124 -5.11 17.25 -20.12
N GLY A 125 -3.79 17.33 -20.23
CA GLY A 125 -2.91 17.64 -19.10
C GLY A 125 -2.86 16.51 -18.07
N ALA A 126 -2.79 15.24 -18.49
CA ALA A 126 -2.62 14.11 -17.59
C ALA A 126 -1.37 14.30 -16.71
N PRO A 127 -1.44 14.10 -15.36
CA PRO A 127 -0.33 14.36 -14.46
C PRO A 127 0.70 13.24 -14.43
N ALA A 128 0.36 12.05 -14.91
CA ALA A 128 1.20 10.86 -14.92
C ALA A 128 0.71 9.87 -15.99
N TYR A 129 1.51 8.87 -16.28
CA TYR A 129 1.18 7.81 -17.23
C TYR A 129 1.39 6.43 -16.65
N LYS A 130 0.53 5.48 -17.05
CA LYS A 130 0.67 4.07 -16.70
C LYS A 130 0.99 3.23 -17.94
N ILE A 131 2.02 2.41 -17.86
CA ILE A 131 2.27 1.31 -18.79
C ILE A 131 1.73 0.04 -18.12
N ALA A 132 0.72 -0.59 -18.74
CA ALA A 132 0.16 -1.82 -18.23
C ALA A 132 1.12 -3.00 -18.46
N SER A 133 0.85 -4.14 -17.80
CA SER A 133 1.79 -5.28 -17.81
C SER A 133 2.04 -5.85 -19.20
N PHE A 134 1.00 -5.89 -20.03
CA PHE A 134 1.11 -6.41 -21.41
C PHE A 134 1.92 -5.49 -22.32
N GLU A 135 1.96 -4.19 -22.04
CA GLU A 135 2.67 -3.16 -22.81
C GLU A 135 4.09 -2.90 -22.30
N LEU A 136 4.52 -3.55 -21.22
CA LEU A 136 5.86 -3.36 -20.66
C LEU A 136 6.95 -3.65 -21.70
N VAL A 137 6.72 -4.62 -22.58
CA VAL A 137 7.66 -5.02 -23.65
C VAL A 137 7.56 -4.16 -24.90
N ASP A 138 6.57 -3.26 -25.00
CA ASP A 138 6.46 -2.29 -26.07
C ASP A 138 7.39 -1.09 -25.79
N LEU A 139 8.68 -1.29 -26.03
CA LEU A 139 9.69 -0.26 -25.79
C LEU A 139 9.46 1.04 -26.58
N PRO A 140 8.94 1.04 -27.82
CA PRO A 140 8.51 2.25 -28.50
C PRO A 140 7.47 3.05 -27.72
N LEU A 141 6.43 2.41 -27.20
CA LEU A 141 5.41 3.06 -26.37
C LEU A 141 6.01 3.57 -25.05
N VAL A 142 6.85 2.76 -24.39
CA VAL A 142 7.56 3.18 -23.16
C VAL A 142 8.37 4.46 -23.41
N ARG A 143 9.13 4.53 -24.51
CA ARG A 143 9.90 5.73 -24.88
C ARG A 143 9.01 6.93 -25.18
N ARG A 144 7.89 6.71 -25.88
CA ARG A 144 6.93 7.79 -26.20
C ARG A 144 6.32 8.40 -24.94
N VAL A 145 5.92 7.56 -23.98
CA VAL A 145 5.40 7.99 -22.69
C VAL A 145 6.49 8.70 -21.87
N ALA A 146 7.68 8.12 -21.78
CA ALA A 146 8.79 8.69 -21.02
C ALA A 146 9.23 10.07 -21.52
N ALA A 147 9.17 10.29 -22.84
CA ALA A 147 9.51 11.57 -23.49
C ALA A 147 8.55 12.72 -23.12
N THR A 148 7.40 12.46 -22.47
CA THR A 148 6.52 13.50 -21.93
C THR A 148 7.13 14.24 -20.74
N GLY A 149 8.15 13.66 -20.09
CA GLY A 149 8.80 14.20 -18.90
C GLY A 149 7.97 14.11 -17.61
N LYS A 150 6.83 13.43 -17.66
CA LYS A 150 5.93 13.21 -16.52
C LYS A 150 6.25 11.90 -15.79
N PRO A 151 5.80 11.71 -14.56
CA PRO A 151 5.93 10.44 -13.83
C PRO A 151 5.35 9.27 -14.63
N VAL A 152 6.12 8.18 -14.69
CA VAL A 152 5.73 6.95 -15.37
C VAL A 152 5.59 5.82 -14.36
N ILE A 153 4.47 5.14 -14.38
CA ILE A 153 4.18 3.97 -13.57
C ILE A 153 4.16 2.75 -14.52
N MET A 154 4.94 1.71 -14.25
CA MET A 154 4.97 0.50 -15.08
C MET A 154 4.64 -0.73 -14.24
N SER A 155 3.66 -1.54 -14.67
CA SER A 155 3.37 -2.85 -14.08
C SER A 155 4.24 -3.94 -14.71
N THR A 156 4.65 -4.92 -13.90
CA THR A 156 5.66 -5.93 -14.27
C THR A 156 5.08 -7.35 -14.39
N GLY A 157 3.77 -7.47 -14.51
CA GLY A 157 3.13 -8.79 -14.67
C GLY A 157 3.65 -9.54 -15.90
N MET A 158 3.84 -10.85 -15.77
CA MET A 158 4.36 -11.77 -16.78
C MET A 158 5.83 -11.53 -17.21
N ALA A 159 6.38 -10.33 -16.94
CA ALA A 159 7.72 -9.98 -17.37
C ALA A 159 8.79 -10.62 -16.50
N HIS A 160 9.86 -11.11 -17.11
CA HIS A 160 11.06 -11.50 -16.39
C HIS A 160 11.98 -10.28 -16.11
N LEU A 161 12.95 -10.46 -15.22
CA LEU A 161 13.82 -9.37 -14.75
C LEU A 161 14.56 -8.64 -15.89
N GLY A 162 14.93 -9.35 -16.95
CA GLY A 162 15.59 -8.78 -18.14
C GLY A 162 14.67 -7.81 -18.89
N GLU A 163 13.42 -8.21 -19.16
CA GLU A 163 12.43 -7.36 -19.84
C GLU A 163 12.09 -6.10 -19.02
N ILE A 164 11.99 -6.26 -17.68
CA ILE A 164 11.83 -5.10 -16.79
C ILE A 164 13.04 -4.17 -16.91
N GLY A 165 14.26 -4.73 -16.96
CA GLY A 165 15.50 -3.96 -17.14
C GLY A 165 15.55 -3.20 -18.47
N GLU A 166 15.10 -3.81 -19.55
CA GLU A 166 14.99 -3.19 -20.89
C GLU A 166 13.99 -2.02 -20.86
N ALA A 167 12.81 -2.21 -20.28
CA ALA A 167 11.78 -1.17 -20.14
C ALA A 167 12.26 0.02 -19.27
N VAL A 168 12.91 -0.25 -18.14
CA VAL A 168 13.50 0.78 -17.28
C VAL A 168 14.60 1.55 -18.01
N THR A 169 15.46 0.87 -18.77
CA THR A 169 16.52 1.49 -19.56
C THR A 169 15.91 2.37 -20.64
N ALA A 170 14.94 1.86 -21.41
CA ALA A 170 14.26 2.60 -22.46
C ALA A 170 13.57 3.87 -21.91
N ALA A 171 12.91 3.79 -20.75
CA ALA A 171 12.29 4.94 -20.11
C ALA A 171 13.31 6.00 -19.70
N ARG A 172 14.42 5.58 -19.07
CA ARG A 172 15.49 6.49 -18.63
C ARG A 172 16.22 7.18 -19.80
N GLU A 173 16.53 6.43 -20.85
CA GLU A 173 17.14 6.96 -22.07
C GLU A 173 16.24 8.01 -22.74
N ALA A 174 14.91 7.83 -22.65
CA ALA A 174 13.93 8.78 -23.17
C ALA A 174 13.65 9.96 -22.22
N GLY A 175 14.35 10.06 -21.08
CA GLY A 175 14.30 11.21 -20.16
C GLY A 175 13.39 11.04 -18.93
N CYS A 176 12.81 9.85 -18.68
CA CYS A 176 12.02 9.61 -17.49
C CYS A 176 12.91 9.71 -16.23
N ARG A 177 12.54 10.60 -15.31
CA ARG A 177 13.20 10.78 -14.01
C ARG A 177 12.40 10.12 -12.88
N ASP A 178 11.08 10.24 -12.96
CA ASP A 178 10.14 9.79 -11.95
C ASP A 178 9.48 8.48 -12.38
N LEU A 179 10.09 7.36 -11.98
CA LEU A 179 9.67 6.01 -12.36
C LEU A 179 9.21 5.23 -11.14
N ILE A 180 8.03 4.61 -11.27
CA ILE A 180 7.45 3.69 -10.28
C ILE A 180 7.25 2.34 -10.94
N LEU A 181 7.74 1.27 -10.31
CA LEU A 181 7.46 -0.10 -10.74
C LEU A 181 6.41 -0.73 -9.84
N LEU A 182 5.38 -1.32 -10.43
CA LEU A 182 4.37 -2.08 -9.69
C LEU A 182 4.59 -3.57 -9.93
N HIS A 183 4.92 -4.29 -8.88
CA HIS A 183 4.78 -5.74 -8.91
C HIS A 183 3.34 -6.09 -9.24
N CYS A 184 3.14 -7.10 -10.10
CA CYS A 184 1.82 -7.46 -10.60
C CYS A 184 1.77 -8.94 -10.93
N VAL A 185 0.64 -9.57 -10.64
CA VAL A 185 0.27 -10.89 -11.17
C VAL A 185 -0.94 -10.69 -12.07
N SER A 186 -0.77 -10.95 -13.37
CA SER A 186 -1.81 -10.73 -14.39
C SER A 186 -2.76 -11.95 -14.50
N GLY A 187 -3.27 -12.40 -13.34
CA GLY A 187 -4.39 -13.33 -13.20
C GLY A 187 -5.63 -12.56 -12.73
N TYR A 188 -6.81 -12.84 -13.27
CA TYR A 188 -8.03 -12.06 -13.06
C TYR A 188 -9.21 -12.96 -12.63
N PRO A 189 -9.42 -13.20 -11.29
CA PRO A 189 -8.58 -12.81 -10.16
C PRO A 189 -7.30 -13.65 -10.04
N SER A 190 -6.30 -13.13 -9.33
CA SER A 190 -5.11 -13.88 -8.96
C SER A 190 -5.26 -14.54 -7.58
N ALA A 191 -4.63 -15.70 -7.39
CA ALA A 191 -4.56 -16.33 -6.08
C ALA A 191 -3.54 -15.60 -5.18
N PRO A 192 -3.79 -15.45 -3.86
CA PRO A 192 -2.85 -14.82 -2.95
C PRO A 192 -1.46 -15.49 -2.92
N GLU A 193 -1.41 -16.80 -3.11
CA GLU A 193 -0.18 -17.60 -3.14
C GLU A 193 0.75 -17.21 -4.29
N ASP A 194 0.21 -16.70 -5.39
CA ASP A 194 0.95 -16.27 -6.56
C ASP A 194 1.56 -14.87 -6.40
N SER A 195 1.12 -14.11 -5.37
CA SER A 195 1.47 -12.69 -5.23
C SER A 195 2.96 -12.43 -4.99
N ASN A 196 3.72 -13.35 -4.41
CA ASN A 196 5.17 -13.23 -4.21
C ASN A 196 5.63 -11.80 -3.79
N LEU A 197 4.97 -11.20 -2.81
CA LEU A 197 5.13 -9.78 -2.41
C LEU A 197 6.58 -9.38 -2.10
N ARG A 198 7.45 -10.34 -1.75
CA ARG A 198 8.89 -10.08 -1.54
C ARG A 198 9.60 -9.56 -2.80
N THR A 199 8.96 -9.64 -3.97
CA THR A 199 9.45 -9.04 -5.21
C THR A 199 9.43 -7.50 -5.15
N ILE A 200 8.54 -6.89 -4.38
CA ILE A 200 8.42 -5.43 -4.26
C ILE A 200 9.72 -4.76 -3.79
N PRO A 201 10.30 -5.12 -2.63
CA PRO A 201 11.57 -4.53 -2.21
C PRO A 201 12.72 -4.87 -3.15
N HIS A 202 12.69 -6.03 -3.81
CA HIS A 202 13.71 -6.39 -4.79
C HIS A 202 13.65 -5.47 -6.03
N LEU A 203 12.46 -5.17 -6.58
CA LEU A 203 12.29 -4.21 -7.68
C LEU A 203 12.84 -2.82 -7.31
N ALA A 204 12.48 -2.33 -6.11
CA ALA A 204 12.99 -1.05 -5.62
C ALA A 204 14.52 -1.01 -5.56
N GLN A 205 15.13 -2.09 -5.03
CA GLN A 205 16.58 -2.19 -4.87
C GLN A 205 17.29 -2.39 -6.21
N ALA A 206 16.80 -3.29 -7.06
CA ALA A 206 17.44 -3.65 -8.33
C ALA A 206 17.49 -2.48 -9.32
N PHE A 207 16.43 -1.66 -9.34
CA PHE A 207 16.29 -0.57 -10.31
C PHE A 207 16.44 0.82 -9.71
N GLY A 208 16.55 0.98 -8.39
CA GLY A 208 16.67 2.27 -7.73
C GLY A 208 15.44 3.17 -7.97
N VAL A 209 14.23 2.61 -7.85
CA VAL A 209 12.95 3.28 -8.12
C VAL A 209 11.98 3.11 -6.95
N GLN A 210 10.92 3.92 -6.91
CA GLN A 210 9.78 3.62 -6.04
C GLN A 210 9.09 2.35 -6.53
N ALA A 211 8.64 1.52 -5.61
CA ALA A 211 7.93 0.28 -5.95
C ALA A 211 6.58 0.20 -5.27
N GLY A 212 5.66 -0.53 -5.87
CA GLY A 212 4.31 -0.74 -5.39
C GLY A 212 3.70 -2.04 -5.88
N LEU A 213 2.39 -2.12 -5.81
CA LEU A 213 1.60 -3.28 -6.17
C LEU A 213 0.45 -2.90 -7.10
N SER A 214 0.28 -3.62 -8.20
CA SER A 214 -0.97 -3.69 -8.97
C SER A 214 -1.63 -5.03 -8.63
N ASP A 215 -2.72 -4.97 -7.87
CA ASP A 215 -3.29 -6.12 -7.15
C ASP A 215 -4.60 -6.60 -7.78
N HIS A 216 -4.63 -7.86 -8.22
CA HIS A 216 -5.80 -8.53 -8.77
C HIS A 216 -6.35 -9.64 -7.86
N THR A 217 -5.87 -9.76 -6.62
CA THR A 217 -6.43 -10.68 -5.64
C THR A 217 -7.79 -10.18 -5.14
N LEU A 218 -8.62 -11.07 -4.61
CA LEU A 218 -9.87 -10.66 -3.96
C LEU A 218 -9.60 -10.05 -2.58
N GLY A 219 -10.41 -9.07 -2.20
CA GLY A 219 -10.29 -8.38 -0.92
C GLY A 219 -9.09 -7.43 -0.84
N VAL A 220 -8.64 -7.09 0.37
CA VAL A 220 -7.64 -6.01 0.61
C VAL A 220 -6.38 -6.50 1.33
N ALA A 221 -6.35 -7.76 1.78
CA ALA A 221 -5.28 -8.25 2.65
C ALA A 221 -3.90 -8.23 2.00
N VAL A 222 -3.80 -8.62 0.73
CA VAL A 222 -2.54 -8.66 -0.03
C VAL A 222 -2.00 -7.25 -0.24
N SER A 223 -2.86 -6.31 -0.61
CA SER A 223 -2.50 -4.89 -0.74
C SER A 223 -2.01 -4.30 0.58
N VAL A 224 -2.70 -4.56 1.72
CA VAL A 224 -2.27 -4.08 3.04
C VAL A 224 -0.93 -4.69 3.45
N ALA A 225 -0.73 -6.00 3.21
CA ALA A 225 0.53 -6.68 3.50
C ALA A 225 1.70 -6.12 2.70
N SER A 226 1.48 -5.68 1.45
CA SER A 226 2.51 -5.12 0.58
C SER A 226 3.17 -3.86 1.15
N VAL A 227 2.43 -3.10 1.97
CA VAL A 227 2.93 -1.88 2.63
C VAL A 227 4.08 -2.21 3.59
N ALA A 228 3.99 -3.31 4.32
CA ALA A 228 5.05 -3.78 5.21
C ALA A 228 6.33 -4.18 4.45
N LEU A 229 6.21 -4.45 3.15
CA LEU A 229 7.32 -4.77 2.25
C LEU A 229 7.78 -3.54 1.43
N GLY A 230 7.29 -2.34 1.76
CA GLY A 230 7.75 -1.09 1.18
C GLY A 230 6.96 -0.64 -0.04
N ALA A 231 5.77 -1.16 -0.30
CA ALA A 231 4.89 -0.64 -1.34
C ALA A 231 4.50 0.80 -1.03
N THR A 232 4.82 1.72 -1.95
CA THR A 232 4.50 3.15 -1.86
C THR A 232 3.32 3.55 -2.74
N PHE A 233 2.88 2.65 -3.63
CA PHE A 233 1.81 2.84 -4.59
C PHE A 233 0.99 1.55 -4.71
N ILE A 234 -0.34 1.65 -4.66
CA ILE A 234 -1.25 0.51 -4.76
C ILE A 234 -2.33 0.82 -5.77
N GLU A 235 -2.47 -0.05 -6.76
CA GLU A 235 -3.50 0.03 -7.79
C GLU A 235 -4.42 -1.19 -7.66
N LYS A 236 -5.74 -0.95 -7.71
CA LYS A 236 -6.72 -2.01 -7.62
C LYS A 236 -7.98 -1.65 -8.39
N HIS A 237 -8.55 -2.64 -9.11
CA HIS A 237 -9.80 -2.47 -9.87
C HIS A 237 -10.95 -2.10 -8.94
N PHE A 238 -11.83 -1.22 -9.44
CA PHE A 238 -12.92 -0.63 -8.69
C PHE A 238 -14.21 -0.60 -9.49
N THR A 239 -15.33 -0.97 -8.86
CA THR A 239 -16.68 -0.91 -9.43
C THR A 239 -17.67 -0.38 -8.38
N LEU A 240 -18.84 0.05 -8.79
CA LEU A 240 -19.90 0.44 -7.85
C LEU A 240 -20.51 -0.79 -7.16
N LYS A 241 -20.83 -1.83 -7.95
CA LYS A 241 -21.35 -3.11 -7.47
C LYS A 241 -20.92 -4.21 -8.43
N ARG A 242 -20.35 -5.28 -7.92
CA ARG A 242 -19.99 -6.47 -8.72
C ARG A 242 -21.22 -7.11 -9.37
N ALA A 243 -22.37 -7.04 -8.70
CA ALA A 243 -23.63 -7.57 -9.21
C ALA A 243 -24.15 -6.87 -10.48
N ASP A 244 -23.67 -5.65 -10.78
CA ASP A 244 -24.03 -4.95 -12.02
C ASP A 244 -23.36 -5.56 -13.26
N GLY A 245 -22.42 -6.47 -13.07
CA GLY A 245 -21.65 -7.09 -14.15
C GLY A 245 -20.65 -6.13 -14.80
N GLY A 246 -20.11 -6.56 -15.93
CA GLY A 246 -19.09 -5.85 -16.69
C GLY A 246 -17.80 -6.67 -16.80
N PRO A 247 -16.85 -6.25 -17.69
CA PRO A 247 -15.67 -7.05 -18.03
C PRO A 247 -14.79 -7.38 -16.82
N ASP A 248 -14.67 -6.46 -15.86
CA ASP A 248 -13.73 -6.55 -14.74
C ASP A 248 -14.41 -6.53 -13.37
N ALA A 249 -15.75 -6.55 -13.33
CA ALA A 249 -16.50 -6.41 -12.09
C ALA A 249 -16.18 -7.51 -11.07
N ALA A 250 -16.01 -8.74 -11.51
CA ALA A 250 -15.90 -9.94 -10.66
C ALA A 250 -14.73 -9.86 -9.65
N PHE A 251 -13.62 -9.20 -10.00
CA PHE A 251 -12.43 -9.05 -9.14
C PHE A 251 -12.20 -7.61 -8.65
N SER A 252 -13.11 -6.68 -8.99
CA SER A 252 -13.06 -5.28 -8.57
C SER A 252 -13.55 -5.09 -7.14
N LEU A 253 -12.97 -4.12 -6.43
CA LEU A 253 -13.48 -3.68 -5.13
C LEU A 253 -14.76 -2.85 -5.29
N GLU A 254 -15.66 -2.97 -4.33
CA GLU A 254 -16.79 -2.07 -4.14
C GLU A 254 -16.39 -0.89 -3.22
N PRO A 255 -17.21 0.20 -3.10
CA PRO A 255 -16.83 1.41 -2.38
C PRO A 255 -16.37 1.20 -0.93
N ASP A 256 -17.06 0.37 -0.15
CA ASP A 256 -16.69 0.08 1.23
C ASP A 256 -15.38 -0.72 1.33
N GLU A 257 -15.12 -1.59 0.36
CA GLU A 257 -13.88 -2.35 0.27
C GLU A 257 -12.71 -1.43 -0.12
N LEU A 258 -12.91 -0.50 -1.09
CA LEU A 258 -11.90 0.49 -1.44
C LEU A 258 -11.59 1.41 -0.26
N LYS A 259 -12.60 1.84 0.50
CA LYS A 259 -12.40 2.60 1.73
C LYS A 259 -11.57 1.81 2.74
N SER A 260 -11.92 0.54 2.95
CA SER A 260 -11.17 -0.36 3.84
C SER A 260 -9.71 -0.54 3.39
N LEU A 261 -9.45 -0.61 2.08
CA LEU A 261 -8.11 -0.63 1.50
C LEU A 261 -7.32 0.63 1.86
N VAL A 262 -7.91 1.81 1.61
CA VAL A 262 -7.28 3.10 1.89
C VAL A 262 -6.94 3.25 3.38
N GLU A 263 -7.89 2.96 4.26
CA GLU A 263 -7.71 3.03 5.71
C GLU A 263 -6.68 2.00 6.20
N GLY A 264 -6.77 0.76 5.70
CA GLY A 264 -5.86 -0.34 6.05
C GLY A 264 -4.41 -0.07 5.65
N THR A 265 -4.18 0.43 4.45
CA THR A 265 -2.83 0.75 3.96
C THR A 265 -2.21 1.93 4.70
N ARG A 266 -2.98 2.97 5.02
CA ARG A 266 -2.54 4.11 5.84
C ARG A 266 -2.21 3.67 7.26
N THR A 267 -3.05 2.81 7.85
CA THR A 267 -2.83 2.25 9.18
C THR A 267 -1.58 1.38 9.20
N ALA A 268 -1.40 0.50 8.22
CA ALA A 268 -0.21 -0.34 8.09
C ALA A 268 1.06 0.53 8.00
N TRP A 269 1.06 1.56 7.14
CA TRP A 269 2.18 2.49 7.00
C TRP A 269 2.51 3.21 8.32
N ALA A 270 1.50 3.74 9.01
CA ALA A 270 1.70 4.41 10.29
C ALA A 270 2.25 3.48 11.37
N ALA A 271 1.92 2.19 11.30
CA ALA A 271 2.37 1.17 12.24
C ALA A 271 3.81 0.69 12.00
N LEU A 272 4.40 0.93 10.82
CA LEU A 272 5.77 0.49 10.51
C LEU A 272 6.80 1.12 11.45
N GLY A 273 6.69 2.40 11.72
CA GLY A 273 7.56 3.13 12.63
C GLY A 273 9.05 2.90 12.35
N ARG A 274 9.81 2.75 13.44
CA ARG A 274 11.25 2.42 13.43
C ARG A 274 11.55 1.35 14.48
N VAL A 275 12.67 0.68 14.38
CA VAL A 275 13.15 -0.17 15.47
C VAL A 275 13.38 0.72 16.70
N SER A 276 12.61 0.50 17.76
CA SER A 276 12.69 1.25 19.01
C SER A 276 12.31 0.35 20.18
N TYR A 277 13.08 0.46 21.24
CA TYR A 277 12.78 -0.11 22.57
C TYR A 277 12.46 0.99 23.58
N ASP A 278 12.28 2.21 23.11
CA ASP A 278 11.88 3.34 23.93
C ASP A 278 10.44 3.15 24.44
N LEU A 279 10.17 3.69 25.60
CA LEU A 279 8.83 3.65 26.19
C LEU A 279 7.86 4.49 25.34
N ALA A 280 6.84 3.83 24.81
CA ALA A 280 5.80 4.53 24.06
C ALA A 280 5.04 5.53 24.97
N PRO A 281 4.60 6.68 24.42
CA PRO A 281 3.84 7.67 25.22
C PRO A 281 2.62 7.07 25.94
N SER A 282 1.91 6.13 25.28
CA SER A 282 0.76 5.42 25.83
C SER A 282 1.10 4.48 27.00
N GLU A 283 2.36 4.05 27.13
CA GLU A 283 2.80 3.12 28.19
C GLU A 283 3.27 3.84 29.45
N ARG A 284 3.54 5.16 29.40
CA ARG A 284 4.11 5.92 30.53
C ARG A 284 3.28 5.80 31.79
N GLY A 285 1.95 5.86 31.68
CA GLY A 285 1.03 5.68 32.79
C GLY A 285 1.05 4.26 33.38
N ASN A 286 1.49 3.27 32.62
CA ASN A 286 1.50 1.88 33.03
C ASN A 286 2.77 1.48 33.81
N LEU A 287 3.78 2.35 33.87
CA LEU A 287 4.98 2.09 34.68
C LEU A 287 4.66 1.82 36.15
N GLN A 288 3.63 2.45 36.69
CA GLN A 288 3.15 2.21 38.06
C GLN A 288 2.74 0.76 38.32
N PHE A 289 2.37 0.00 37.29
CA PHE A 289 1.98 -1.41 37.42
C PHE A 289 3.15 -2.38 37.30
N ARG A 290 4.38 -1.91 37.13
CA ARG A 290 5.57 -2.77 37.22
C ARG A 290 5.68 -3.33 38.63
N ARG A 291 6.33 -4.48 38.77
CA ARG A 291 6.69 -5.01 40.08
C ARG A 291 7.91 -4.30 40.64
N SER A 292 7.92 -4.12 41.94
CA SER A 292 9.07 -3.67 42.71
C SER A 292 9.09 -4.29 44.08
N LEU A 293 10.17 -4.13 44.84
CA LEU A 293 10.31 -4.68 46.16
C LEU A 293 9.59 -3.82 47.20
N TYR A 294 8.72 -4.47 47.98
CA TYR A 294 7.95 -3.87 49.07
C TYR A 294 8.07 -4.64 50.33
N VAL A 295 8.16 -3.90 51.44
CA VAL A 295 7.99 -4.45 52.79
C VAL A 295 6.51 -4.85 52.95
N VAL A 296 6.25 -6.13 53.25
CA VAL A 296 4.90 -6.70 53.31
C VAL A 296 4.47 -7.09 54.72
N ALA A 297 5.35 -6.90 55.69
CA ALA A 297 5.05 -6.98 57.15
C ALA A 297 5.84 -5.86 57.86
N ASP A 298 5.34 -5.35 59.00
CA ASP A 298 6.09 -4.38 59.78
C ASP A 298 7.41 -4.99 60.27
N MET A 299 8.45 -4.21 60.26
CA MET A 299 9.83 -4.60 60.62
C MET A 299 10.41 -3.64 61.65
N ALA A 300 11.11 -4.18 62.65
CA ALA A 300 11.90 -3.41 63.61
C ALA A 300 13.25 -2.96 63.02
N ALA A 301 13.86 -1.96 63.63
CA ALA A 301 15.25 -1.59 63.27
C ALA A 301 16.20 -2.76 63.53
N GLY A 302 17.08 -3.06 62.57
CA GLY A 302 18.01 -4.19 62.62
C GLY A 302 17.41 -5.55 62.30
N GLU A 303 16.12 -5.64 62.04
CA GLU A 303 15.47 -6.88 61.60
C GLU A 303 15.94 -7.34 60.23
N VAL A 304 16.05 -8.63 60.00
CA VAL A 304 16.54 -9.24 58.77
C VAL A 304 15.44 -9.27 57.70
N PHE A 305 15.77 -8.88 56.47
CA PHE A 305 14.89 -9.05 55.31
C PHE A 305 14.81 -10.53 54.92
N THR A 306 13.58 -11.03 54.88
CA THR A 306 13.22 -12.43 54.54
C THR A 306 12.08 -12.45 53.56
N GLU A 307 11.79 -13.60 52.93
CA GLU A 307 10.63 -13.77 52.04
C GLU A 307 9.28 -13.54 52.75
N ALA A 308 9.24 -13.56 54.08
CA ALA A 308 8.04 -13.31 54.86
C ALA A 308 7.72 -11.81 54.95
N ASN A 309 8.73 -10.95 55.01
CA ASN A 309 8.56 -9.50 55.23
C ASN A 309 8.90 -8.64 54.00
N LEU A 310 9.53 -9.22 52.94
CA LEU A 310 9.90 -8.54 51.68
C LEU A 310 9.40 -9.36 50.51
N ARG A 311 8.70 -8.71 49.55
CA ARG A 311 8.21 -9.35 48.33
C ARG A 311 8.28 -8.45 47.12
N SER A 312 8.41 -9.08 45.94
CA SER A 312 8.21 -8.43 44.66
C SER A 312 6.71 -8.36 44.35
N ILE A 313 6.12 -7.17 44.46
CA ILE A 313 4.71 -6.89 44.22
C ILE A 313 4.55 -5.62 43.37
N ARG A 314 3.32 -5.29 42.98
CA ARG A 314 2.94 -3.96 42.47
C ARG A 314 2.59 -3.08 43.67
N PRO A 315 2.80 -1.75 43.58
CA PRO A 315 3.17 -0.93 42.40
C PRO A 315 4.70 -0.83 42.21
N GLY A 316 5.10 -0.11 41.14
CA GLY A 316 6.49 0.01 40.65
C GLY A 316 7.33 1.12 41.27
N TYR A 317 7.11 1.50 42.54
CA TYR A 317 7.79 2.63 43.17
C TYR A 317 8.98 2.24 44.06
N GLY A 318 9.17 0.94 44.32
CA GLY A 318 10.30 0.43 45.08
C GLY A 318 11.47 0.00 44.17
N MET A 319 12.48 -0.61 44.78
CA MET A 319 13.65 -1.17 44.08
C MET A 319 13.23 -2.26 43.08
N ALA A 320 14.00 -2.37 41.99
CA ALA A 320 13.75 -3.42 41.00
C ALA A 320 13.87 -4.83 41.63
N PRO A 321 13.00 -5.77 41.24
CA PRO A 321 12.97 -7.13 41.79
C PRO A 321 14.30 -7.89 41.64
N LYS A 322 15.14 -7.55 40.68
CA LYS A 322 16.45 -8.16 40.48
C LYS A 322 17.39 -8.07 41.68
N HIS A 323 17.15 -7.11 42.59
CA HIS A 323 17.92 -6.92 43.80
C HIS A 323 17.42 -7.78 44.99
N LEU A 324 16.34 -8.52 44.85
CA LEU A 324 15.81 -9.36 45.94
C LEU A 324 16.86 -10.32 46.53
N PRO A 325 17.66 -11.07 45.73
CA PRO A 325 18.67 -11.95 46.27
C PRO A 325 19.76 -11.24 47.08
N GLU A 326 20.10 -10.00 46.70
CA GLU A 326 21.10 -9.18 47.41
C GLU A 326 20.59 -8.61 48.72
N ILE A 327 19.27 -8.51 48.89
CA ILE A 327 18.64 -7.90 50.07
C ILE A 327 18.28 -8.94 51.08
N LEU A 328 17.88 -10.14 50.69
CA LEU A 328 17.57 -11.22 51.61
C LEU A 328 18.78 -11.54 52.49
N GLY A 329 18.56 -11.58 53.83
CA GLY A 329 19.60 -11.78 54.81
C GLY A 329 20.25 -10.49 55.37
N ARG A 330 20.09 -9.33 54.70
CA ARG A 330 20.53 -8.03 55.21
C ARG A 330 19.58 -7.50 56.28
N ARG A 331 19.99 -6.47 57.01
CA ARG A 331 19.20 -5.87 58.08
C ARG A 331 18.61 -4.52 57.68
N ALA A 332 17.46 -4.20 58.25
CA ALA A 332 16.83 -2.90 58.09
C ALA A 332 17.60 -1.81 58.89
N THR A 333 17.85 -0.65 58.28
CA THR A 333 18.52 0.49 58.95
C THR A 333 17.68 1.13 60.04
N ARG A 334 16.34 1.00 59.96
CA ARG A 334 15.35 1.56 60.87
C ARG A 334 14.07 0.72 60.85
N ALA A 335 13.13 1.02 61.78
CA ALA A 335 11.79 0.43 61.70
C ALA A 335 11.10 0.82 60.36
N VAL A 336 10.45 -0.14 59.71
CA VAL A 336 9.81 0.00 58.38
C VAL A 336 8.43 -0.61 58.45
N THR A 337 7.40 0.15 58.06
CA THR A 337 6.01 -0.31 58.06
C THR A 337 5.67 -1.08 56.80
N ARG A 338 4.72 -1.99 56.88
CA ARG A 338 4.10 -2.70 55.77
C ARG A 338 3.60 -1.70 54.71
N GLY A 339 3.83 -1.97 53.43
CA GLY A 339 3.46 -1.12 52.31
C GLY A 339 4.52 -0.10 51.92
N THR A 340 5.67 -0.10 52.62
CA THR A 340 6.80 0.78 52.28
C THR A 340 7.52 0.23 51.05
N PRO A 341 7.72 1.05 49.97
CA PRO A 341 8.58 0.68 48.85
C PRO A 341 10.04 0.60 49.34
N LEU A 342 10.72 -0.49 49.02
CA LEU A 342 12.11 -0.69 49.45
C LEU A 342 13.02 0.26 48.67
N SER A 343 13.99 0.83 49.39
CA SER A 343 15.11 1.60 48.81
C SER A 343 16.42 1.21 49.50
N TRP A 344 17.56 1.49 48.88
CA TRP A 344 18.89 1.22 49.47
C TRP A 344 19.08 1.90 50.83
N ALA A 345 18.45 3.05 51.08
CA ALA A 345 18.50 3.77 52.35
C ALA A 345 17.90 2.98 53.52
N LEU A 346 17.07 1.98 53.26
CA LEU A 346 16.43 1.11 54.24
C LEU A 346 17.24 -0.15 54.55
N VAL A 347 18.32 -0.40 53.80
CA VAL A 347 19.14 -1.61 53.89
C VAL A 347 20.52 -1.23 54.47
N VAL A 348 20.95 -1.93 55.53
CA VAL A 348 22.30 -1.74 56.08
C VAL A 348 23.33 -2.10 55.00
N SER A 349 24.30 -1.17 54.76
CA SER A 349 25.46 -1.46 53.92
C SER A 349 26.34 -2.52 54.59
N GLU A 350 27.00 -3.33 53.82
CA GLU A 350 28.00 -4.28 54.29
C GLU A 350 29.15 -3.57 54.99
#